data_24c97d0e510d5cd011924cf77bd4fbf1
#
_entry.id   24c97d0e510d5cd011924cf77bd4fbf1
#
_cell.length_a   1.000
_cell.length_b   1.000
_cell.length_c   1.000
_cell.angle_alpha   90.00
_cell.angle_beta   90.00
_cell.angle_gamma   90.00
#
_symmetry.space_group_name_H-M   'P 1'
#
loop_
_entity.id
_entity.type
_entity.pdbx_description
1 polymer ?
#
loop_
_entity_poly.entity_id
_entity_poly.type
_entity_poly.pdbx_seq_one_letter_code
_entity_poly.pdbx_strand_id
1 'polypeptide(L)'
;IDQWTAFPGLYGYLQIRGGIRNMWMTDNMYVEKAMIHHKWIGGKIGGKFPVNLSYEFHHVAQWGGFSPVYGDLGNNWNAFLNALFVRSGGSMATDQINAQGNHIGSQILTLDIKGNKWKVSAYWQNISEDGPIKFIGFGMNTPDGLWGINITQQHWPFISGLTYEFVQTTDQSGPFHDKDGFVFGGNDSYYTNSIYQNGWNYWYRTIGTPF
;
A
#
# COMPACT_ATOMS: atom_id res chain seq x y z
N ILE A 1 13.31 7.72 -6.81
CA ILE A 1 14.43 6.85 -6.37
C ILE A 1 13.86 5.46 -6.11
N ASP A 2 13.81 4.60 -7.13
CA ASP A 2 13.25 3.23 -7.01
C ASP A 2 14.18 2.24 -6.29
N GLN A 3 15.49 2.51 -6.32
CA GLN A 3 16.48 1.66 -5.66
C GLN A 3 16.92 2.26 -4.32
N TRP A 4 17.30 1.38 -3.40
CA TRP A 4 17.89 1.81 -2.14
C TRP A 4 19.15 2.62 -2.39
N THR A 5 19.10 3.90 -2.08
CA THR A 5 20.18 4.86 -2.30
C THR A 5 20.74 5.29 -0.96
N ALA A 6 22.08 5.28 -0.84
CA ALA A 6 22.75 5.70 0.38
C ALA A 6 22.46 7.17 0.69
N PHE A 7 22.08 7.44 1.92
CA PHE A 7 21.92 8.82 2.40
C PHE A 7 23.29 9.49 2.45
N PRO A 8 23.45 10.70 1.88
CA PRO A 8 24.71 11.40 1.87
C PRO A 8 25.30 11.55 3.28
N GLY A 9 26.60 11.33 3.40
CA GLY A 9 27.33 11.47 4.68
C GLY A 9 27.24 10.30 5.66
N LEU A 10 26.38 9.30 5.39
CA LEU A 10 26.19 8.14 6.28
C LEU A 10 26.81 6.84 5.75
N TYR A 11 27.76 6.93 4.82
CA TYR A 11 28.61 5.84 4.32
C TYR A 11 27.84 4.55 3.90
N GLY A 12 26.54 4.68 3.61
CA GLY A 12 25.66 3.57 3.22
C GLY A 12 25.03 2.81 4.39
N TYR A 13 25.21 3.22 5.63
CA TYR A 13 24.52 2.63 6.78
C TYR A 13 23.05 3.01 6.86
N LEU A 14 22.70 4.17 6.32
CA LEU A 14 21.32 4.57 6.08
C LEU A 14 21.09 4.69 4.57
N GLN A 15 20.01 4.09 4.12
CA GLN A 15 19.57 4.15 2.73
C GLN A 15 18.11 4.59 2.69
N ILE A 16 17.75 5.28 1.63
CA ILE A 16 16.39 5.73 1.36
C ILE A 16 15.94 5.28 -0.02
N ARG A 17 14.63 5.11 -0.19
CA ARG A 17 13.98 5.03 -1.49
C ARG A 17 12.61 5.69 -1.44
N GLY A 18 12.07 6.05 -2.57
CA GLY A 18 10.74 6.65 -2.64
C GLY A 18 10.42 7.21 -4.00
N GLY A 19 9.17 7.53 -4.20
CA GLY A 19 8.73 8.10 -5.46
C GLY A 19 7.25 8.39 -5.52
N ILE A 20 6.88 8.94 -6.67
CA ILE A 20 5.49 9.26 -7.02
C ILE A 20 5.27 8.77 -8.45
N ARG A 21 4.14 8.09 -8.68
CA ARG A 21 3.68 7.65 -10.00
C ARG A 21 2.23 8.02 -10.19
N ASN A 22 1.89 8.42 -11.41
CA ASN A 22 0.50 8.63 -11.82
C ASN A 22 0.26 7.77 -13.07
N MET A 23 -0.86 7.06 -13.07
CA MET A 23 -1.23 6.15 -14.14
C MET A 23 -2.68 6.43 -14.56
N TRP A 24 -2.95 6.31 -15.86
CA TRP A 24 -4.31 6.37 -16.41
C TRP A 24 -4.80 4.95 -16.67
N MET A 25 -6.01 4.69 -16.22
CA MET A 25 -6.69 3.44 -16.52
C MET A 25 -7.40 3.60 -17.87
N THR A 26 -6.98 2.82 -18.85
CA THR A 26 -7.44 2.94 -20.24
C THR A 26 -8.31 1.76 -20.68
N ASP A 27 -8.57 0.82 -19.80
CA ASP A 27 -9.45 -0.31 -20.05
C ASP A 27 -10.91 0.04 -19.78
N ASN A 28 -11.78 -0.92 -20.06
CA ASN A 28 -13.23 -0.77 -19.93
C ASN A 28 -13.66 -1.00 -18.47
N MET A 29 -13.33 -0.08 -17.60
CA MET A 29 -13.65 -0.10 -16.18
C MET A 29 -15.04 0.46 -15.91
N TYR A 30 -15.64 0.11 -14.76
CA TYR A 30 -16.92 0.69 -14.31
C TYR A 30 -16.85 2.21 -14.18
N VAL A 31 -15.75 2.73 -13.65
CA VAL A 31 -15.42 4.16 -13.72
C VAL A 31 -14.45 4.36 -14.86
N GLU A 32 -14.93 4.96 -15.94
CA GLU A 32 -14.13 5.22 -17.14
C GLU A 32 -13.07 6.29 -16.87
N LYS A 33 -11.89 6.12 -17.44
CA LYS A 33 -10.77 7.10 -17.36
C LYS A 33 -10.36 7.44 -15.93
N ALA A 34 -10.55 6.51 -14.98
CA ALA A 34 -10.03 6.65 -13.63
C ALA A 34 -8.50 6.77 -13.67
N MET A 35 -7.96 7.41 -12.68
CA MET A 35 -6.52 7.59 -12.51
C MET A 35 -6.05 6.91 -11.23
N ILE A 36 -4.82 6.42 -11.23
CA ILE A 36 -4.15 5.91 -10.04
C ILE A 36 -2.99 6.82 -9.69
N HIS A 37 -2.97 7.26 -8.46
CA HIS A 37 -1.83 7.92 -7.84
C HIS A 37 -1.16 6.95 -6.86
N HIS A 38 0.15 6.74 -7.01
CA HIS A 38 0.95 5.93 -6.10
C HIS A 38 2.14 6.73 -5.62
N LYS A 39 2.30 6.85 -4.31
CA LYS A 39 3.48 7.43 -3.67
C LYS A 39 4.01 6.48 -2.61
N TRP A 40 5.33 6.47 -2.44
CA TRP A 40 5.99 5.65 -1.44
C TRP A 40 7.25 6.31 -0.91
N ILE A 41 7.60 5.93 0.30
CA ILE A 41 8.85 6.29 0.94
C ILE A 41 9.33 5.13 1.79
N GLY A 42 10.63 4.90 1.84
CA GLY A 42 11.24 3.88 2.68
C GLY A 42 12.59 4.31 3.22
N GLY A 43 12.88 3.79 4.40
CA GLY A 43 14.16 3.89 5.08
C GLY A 43 14.74 2.52 5.37
N LYS A 44 16.05 2.36 5.26
CA LYS A 44 16.77 1.13 5.54
C LYS A 44 18.03 1.43 6.31
N ILE A 45 18.21 0.78 7.45
CA ILE A 45 19.38 0.86 8.30
C ILE A 45 20.16 -0.45 8.28
N GLY A 46 21.46 -0.37 8.54
CA GLY A 46 22.37 -1.52 8.52
C GLY A 46 23.35 -1.46 7.35
N GLY A 47 22.89 -1.35 6.13
CA GLY A 47 23.72 -1.20 4.92
C GLY A 47 24.80 -2.26 4.75
N LYS A 48 25.99 -1.98 5.22
CA LYS A 48 27.15 -2.88 5.16
C LYS A 48 27.16 -3.97 6.22
N PHE A 49 26.33 -3.85 7.27
CA PHE A 49 26.22 -4.89 8.29
C PHE A 49 25.50 -6.13 7.76
N PRO A 50 25.75 -7.30 8.36
CA PRO A 50 25.04 -8.53 8.01
C PRO A 50 23.55 -8.44 8.33
N VAL A 51 23.15 -7.60 9.30
CA VAL A 51 21.75 -7.39 9.67
C VAL A 51 21.29 -6.02 9.18
N ASN A 52 20.16 -6.01 8.45
CA ASN A 52 19.54 -4.80 7.93
C ASN A 52 18.06 -4.80 8.26
N LEU A 53 17.55 -3.65 8.69
CA LEU A 53 16.15 -3.39 8.92
C LEU A 53 15.65 -2.34 7.94
N SER A 54 14.56 -2.59 7.25
CA SER A 54 13.90 -1.61 6.39
C SER A 54 12.43 -1.47 6.72
N TYR A 55 11.94 -0.26 6.59
CA TYR A 55 10.53 0.08 6.68
C TYR A 55 10.13 0.90 5.47
N GLU A 56 8.97 0.58 4.89
CA GLU A 56 8.42 1.26 3.75
C GLU A 56 6.96 1.56 3.97
N PHE A 57 6.55 2.70 3.48
CA PHE A 57 5.17 3.12 3.45
C PHE A 57 4.75 3.42 2.02
N HIS A 58 3.67 2.80 1.58
CA HIS A 58 3.07 2.99 0.27
C HIS A 58 1.64 3.53 0.44
N HIS A 59 1.26 4.43 -0.42
CA HIS A 59 -0.10 4.92 -0.53
C HIS A 59 -0.53 4.92 -1.99
N VAL A 60 -1.68 4.32 -2.26
CA VAL A 60 -2.30 4.28 -3.58
C VAL A 60 -3.70 4.87 -3.49
N ALA A 61 -4.08 5.67 -4.48
CA ALA A 61 -5.41 6.25 -4.61
C ALA A 61 -5.94 6.04 -6.03
N GLN A 62 -7.15 5.51 -6.15
CA GLN A 62 -7.95 5.64 -7.38
C GLN A 62 -8.74 6.93 -7.27
N TRP A 63 -8.69 7.78 -8.29
CA TRP A 63 -9.35 9.07 -8.27
C TRP A 63 -9.80 9.50 -9.66
N GLY A 64 -10.72 10.46 -9.73
CA GLY A 64 -11.23 11.00 -10.98
C GLY A 64 -11.98 9.98 -11.83
N GLY A 65 -12.17 10.30 -13.10
CA GLY A 65 -12.91 9.47 -14.03
C GLY A 65 -14.40 9.82 -14.10
N PHE A 66 -15.15 9.02 -14.83
CA PHE A 66 -16.58 9.16 -15.01
C PHE A 66 -17.32 7.90 -14.59
N SER A 67 -18.18 8.03 -13.59
CA SER A 67 -19.03 6.96 -13.11
C SER A 67 -20.38 6.97 -13.84
N PRO A 68 -20.93 5.82 -14.27
CA PRO A 68 -22.25 5.76 -14.89
C PRO A 68 -23.39 6.17 -13.94
N VAL A 69 -23.18 6.09 -12.63
CA VAL A 69 -24.19 6.46 -11.62
C VAL A 69 -23.95 7.87 -11.09
N TYR A 70 -22.69 8.25 -10.84
CA TYR A 70 -22.35 9.49 -10.14
C TYR A 70 -21.84 10.60 -11.07
N GLY A 71 -21.63 10.31 -12.37
CA GLY A 71 -21.11 11.27 -13.34
C GLY A 71 -19.62 11.55 -13.18
N ASP A 72 -19.22 12.80 -13.42
CA ASP A 72 -17.82 13.23 -13.31
C ASP A 72 -17.36 13.26 -11.85
N LEU A 73 -16.34 12.44 -11.53
CA LEU A 73 -15.74 12.35 -10.20
C LEU A 73 -14.63 13.38 -9.97
N GLY A 74 -14.43 14.30 -10.92
CA GLY A 74 -13.44 15.38 -10.84
C GLY A 74 -12.07 14.98 -11.40
N ASN A 75 -11.76 15.56 -12.58
CA ASN A 75 -10.50 15.36 -13.30
C ASN A 75 -9.61 16.61 -13.27
N ASN A 76 -9.80 17.49 -12.29
CA ASN A 76 -9.10 18.75 -12.17
C ASN A 76 -7.94 18.69 -11.17
N TRP A 77 -7.17 19.77 -11.14
CA TRP A 77 -6.00 19.89 -10.27
C TRP A 77 -6.35 19.78 -8.77
N ASN A 78 -7.52 20.27 -8.34
CA ASN A 78 -7.96 20.19 -6.95
C ASN A 78 -8.24 18.72 -6.57
N ALA A 79 -8.91 17.95 -7.41
CA ALA A 79 -9.15 16.53 -7.20
C ALA A 79 -7.82 15.75 -7.10
N PHE A 80 -6.85 16.07 -7.97
CA PHE A 80 -5.51 15.50 -7.86
C PHE A 80 -4.84 15.81 -6.51
N LEU A 81 -4.89 17.07 -6.07
CA LEU A 81 -4.31 17.45 -4.78
C LEU A 81 -5.03 16.80 -3.60
N ASN A 82 -6.34 16.61 -3.68
CA ASN A 82 -7.08 15.89 -2.66
C ASN A 82 -6.66 14.42 -2.59
N ALA A 83 -6.53 13.73 -3.72
CA ALA A 83 -6.01 12.37 -3.78
C ALA A 83 -4.55 12.28 -3.29
N LEU A 84 -3.71 13.24 -3.69
CA LEU A 84 -2.30 13.31 -3.28
C LEU A 84 -2.15 13.48 -1.77
N PHE A 85 -2.94 14.35 -1.15
CA PHE A 85 -2.83 14.69 0.28
C PHE A 85 -3.86 14.00 1.16
N VAL A 86 -4.64 13.06 0.61
CA VAL A 86 -5.68 12.31 1.34
C VAL A 86 -6.67 13.28 2.03
N ARG A 87 -7.18 14.22 1.24
CA ARG A 87 -8.12 15.25 1.73
C ARG A 87 -9.54 14.92 1.30
N SER A 88 -10.48 15.29 2.14
CA SER A 88 -11.89 15.33 1.76
C SER A 88 -12.13 16.40 0.69
N GLY A 89 -13.11 16.18 -0.17
CA GLY A 89 -13.46 17.11 -1.24
C GLY A 89 -14.36 16.46 -2.28
N GLY A 90 -14.61 17.16 -3.38
CA GLY A 90 -15.47 16.67 -4.46
C GLY A 90 -16.96 16.92 -4.23
N SER A 91 -17.78 16.40 -5.15
CA SER A 91 -19.24 16.59 -5.15
C SER A 91 -19.98 15.48 -4.40
N MET A 92 -19.31 14.39 -4.05
CA MET A 92 -19.89 13.23 -3.40
C MET A 92 -19.98 13.42 -1.90
N ALA A 93 -21.11 13.04 -1.28
CA ALA A 93 -21.27 13.11 0.16
C ALA A 93 -20.24 12.27 0.92
N THR A 94 -19.87 11.12 0.39
CA THR A 94 -18.83 10.25 0.94
C THR A 94 -17.45 10.90 0.90
N ASP A 95 -17.12 11.57 -0.21
CA ASP A 95 -15.84 12.25 -0.39
C ASP A 95 -15.73 13.55 0.45
N GLN A 96 -16.86 14.09 0.89
CA GLN A 96 -16.90 15.25 1.81
C GLN A 96 -16.60 14.85 3.26
N ILE A 97 -16.88 13.61 3.62
CA ILE A 97 -16.65 13.07 4.96
C ILE A 97 -15.31 12.34 5.02
N ASN A 98 -15.00 11.57 3.95
CA ASN A 98 -13.76 10.79 3.79
C ASN A 98 -12.82 11.46 2.79
N ALA A 99 -11.66 10.84 2.55
CA ALA A 99 -10.76 11.27 1.48
C ALA A 99 -11.40 11.06 0.10
N GLN A 100 -11.23 12.03 -0.80
CA GLN A 100 -11.76 11.94 -2.16
C GLN A 100 -11.08 10.81 -2.95
N GLY A 101 -11.87 9.84 -3.40
CA GLY A 101 -11.41 8.67 -4.14
C GLY A 101 -11.38 7.39 -3.30
N ASN A 102 -10.78 6.34 -3.84
CA ASN A 102 -10.56 5.07 -3.16
C ASN A 102 -9.09 4.97 -2.76
N HIS A 103 -8.80 4.86 -1.48
CA HIS A 103 -7.45 4.91 -0.92
C HIS A 103 -7.08 3.60 -0.25
N ILE A 104 -5.84 3.14 -0.50
CA ILE A 104 -5.24 2.02 0.19
C ILE A 104 -3.80 2.35 0.59
N GLY A 105 -3.44 2.01 1.79
CA GLY A 105 -2.10 2.11 2.32
C GLY A 105 -1.46 0.74 2.54
N SER A 106 -0.16 0.68 2.46
CA SER A 106 0.61 -0.50 2.83
C SER A 106 1.87 -0.12 3.56
N GLN A 107 2.17 -0.84 4.62
CA GLN A 107 3.39 -0.72 5.41
C GLN A 107 4.17 -2.02 5.29
N ILE A 108 5.46 -1.95 5.02
CA ILE A 108 6.31 -3.12 4.86
C ILE A 108 7.50 -2.99 5.80
N LEU A 109 7.58 -3.91 6.75
CA LEU A 109 8.73 -4.06 7.63
C LEU A 109 9.52 -5.28 7.20
N THR A 110 10.83 -5.13 6.96
CA THR A 110 11.69 -6.23 6.54
C THR A 110 12.96 -6.29 7.36
N LEU A 111 13.27 -7.46 7.90
CA LEU A 111 14.53 -7.81 8.53
C LEU A 111 15.32 -8.72 7.60
N ASP A 112 16.47 -8.25 7.13
CA ASP A 112 17.42 -8.99 6.32
C ASP A 112 18.62 -9.45 7.15
N ILE A 113 18.94 -10.73 7.11
CA ILE A 113 20.17 -11.29 7.70
C ILE A 113 20.98 -11.94 6.58
N LYS A 114 22.23 -11.48 6.39
CA LYS A 114 23.11 -11.91 5.32
C LYS A 114 24.31 -12.69 5.85
N GLY A 115 24.51 -13.87 5.34
CA GLY A 115 25.74 -14.62 5.51
C GLY A 115 26.58 -14.60 4.24
N ASN A 116 27.65 -15.40 4.18
CA ASN A 116 28.59 -15.41 3.05
C ASN A 116 27.93 -15.84 1.73
N LYS A 117 27.10 -16.88 1.77
CA LYS A 117 26.41 -17.42 0.57
C LYS A 117 24.93 -17.66 0.79
N TRP A 118 24.34 -17.01 1.77
CA TRP A 118 22.93 -17.10 2.09
C TRP A 118 22.38 -15.77 2.58
N LYS A 119 21.09 -15.60 2.42
CA LYS A 119 20.32 -14.49 2.96
C LYS A 119 19.00 -15.02 3.49
N VAL A 120 18.58 -14.55 4.66
CA VAL A 120 17.24 -14.72 5.21
C VAL A 120 16.58 -13.35 5.29
N SER A 121 15.38 -13.25 4.77
CA SER A 121 14.52 -12.07 4.91
C SER A 121 13.24 -12.48 5.62
N ALA A 122 12.95 -11.87 6.76
CA ALA A 122 11.64 -11.95 7.39
C ALA A 122 10.92 -10.63 7.14
N TYR A 123 9.67 -10.67 6.70
CA TYR A 123 8.91 -9.46 6.38
C TYR A 123 7.46 -9.56 6.79
N TRP A 124 6.89 -8.43 7.07
CA TRP A 124 5.48 -8.22 7.31
C TRP A 124 5.01 -7.05 6.48
N GLN A 125 3.96 -7.26 5.69
CA GLN A 125 3.26 -6.23 4.96
C GLN A 125 1.85 -6.10 5.52
N ASN A 126 1.54 -4.97 6.10
CA ASN A 126 0.21 -4.63 6.57
C ASN A 126 -0.49 -3.73 5.55
N ILE A 127 -1.78 -3.93 5.37
CA ILE A 127 -2.63 -3.12 4.49
C ILE A 127 -3.62 -2.36 5.36
N SER A 128 -3.88 -1.11 5.00
CA SER A 128 -4.89 -0.27 5.64
C SER A 128 -5.71 0.48 4.59
N GLU A 129 -7.00 0.60 4.83
CA GLU A 129 -7.94 1.38 4.03
C GLU A 129 -8.23 2.72 4.71
N ASP A 130 -8.82 3.68 3.99
CA ASP A 130 -9.38 4.95 4.48
C ASP A 130 -8.49 5.85 5.35
N GLY A 131 -7.25 5.92 5.07
CA GLY A 131 -6.41 6.95 5.67
C GLY A 131 -5.08 6.45 6.20
N PRO A 132 -4.23 6.00 5.31
CA PRO A 132 -2.92 5.46 5.65
C PRO A 132 -2.03 6.41 6.44
N ILE A 133 -2.26 7.72 6.33
CA ILE A 133 -1.47 8.74 7.08
C ILE A 133 -1.81 8.72 8.58
N LYS A 134 -3.00 8.27 8.96
CA LYS A 134 -3.38 8.15 10.37
C LYS A 134 -2.73 6.95 11.07
N PHE A 135 -2.14 6.04 10.33
CA PHE A 135 -1.68 4.74 10.80
C PHE A 135 -0.21 4.45 10.46
N ILE A 136 0.66 5.46 10.50
CA ILE A 136 2.10 5.21 10.50
C ILE A 136 2.42 4.48 11.80
N GLY A 137 2.67 3.17 11.69
CA GLY A 137 2.88 2.28 12.83
C GLY A 137 2.00 1.04 12.77
N PHE A 138 1.90 0.31 13.85
CA PHE A 138 1.04 -0.86 13.96
C PHE A 138 -0.42 -0.41 13.94
N GLY A 139 -1.11 -0.62 12.82
CA GLY A 139 -2.49 -0.22 12.61
C GLY A 139 -3.48 -0.95 13.52
N MET A 140 -4.71 -0.42 13.58
CA MET A 140 -5.81 -1.06 14.34
C MET A 140 -6.16 -2.45 13.80
N ASN A 141 -5.83 -2.75 12.56
CA ASN A 141 -6.05 -4.03 11.89
C ASN A 141 -4.88 -5.01 12.02
N THR A 142 -3.95 -4.78 12.95
CA THR A 142 -2.94 -5.79 13.29
C THR A 142 -3.63 -6.95 14.04
N PRO A 143 -3.49 -8.23 13.64
CA PRO A 143 -2.37 -8.80 12.89
C PRO A 143 -2.57 -9.01 11.38
N ASP A 144 -3.56 -8.40 10.75
CA ASP A 144 -3.76 -8.53 9.32
C ASP A 144 -2.51 -8.19 8.51
N GLY A 145 -2.35 -8.87 7.40
CA GLY A 145 -1.26 -8.65 6.46
C GLY A 145 -0.64 -9.94 5.92
N LEU A 146 0.43 -9.76 5.18
CA LEU A 146 1.29 -10.81 4.66
C LEU A 146 2.52 -10.93 5.55
N TRP A 147 2.69 -12.11 6.13
CA TRP A 147 3.88 -12.50 6.90
C TRP A 147 4.71 -13.44 6.06
N GLY A 148 5.98 -13.15 5.87
CA GLY A 148 6.82 -13.96 5.00
C GLY A 148 8.21 -14.19 5.53
N ILE A 149 8.76 -15.33 5.15
CA ILE A 149 10.18 -15.67 5.30
C ILE A 149 10.70 -16.13 3.94
N ASN A 150 11.76 -15.48 3.48
CA ASN A 150 12.46 -15.86 2.26
C ASN A 150 13.91 -16.22 2.63
N ILE A 151 14.34 -17.39 2.19
CA ILE A 151 15.71 -17.88 2.35
C ILE A 151 16.30 -18.05 0.96
N THR A 152 17.41 -17.38 0.68
CA THR A 152 18.17 -17.58 -0.56
C THR A 152 19.55 -18.11 -0.24
N GLN A 153 20.09 -18.98 -1.10
CA GLN A 153 21.40 -19.56 -0.92
C GLN A 153 22.10 -19.86 -2.25
N GLN A 154 23.42 -19.99 -2.23
CA GLN A 154 24.29 -20.21 -3.39
C GLN A 154 25.15 -21.49 -3.25
N HIS A 155 24.88 -22.33 -2.26
CA HIS A 155 25.64 -23.55 -2.02
C HIS A 155 25.12 -24.75 -2.83
N TRP A 156 23.80 -24.86 -2.96
CA TRP A 156 23.17 -26.00 -3.62
C TRP A 156 22.74 -25.62 -5.03
N PRO A 157 23.14 -26.40 -6.03
CA PRO A 157 22.83 -26.05 -7.41
C PRO A 157 21.35 -26.26 -7.78
N PHE A 158 20.60 -27.05 -7.01
CA PHE A 158 19.22 -27.43 -7.35
C PHE A 158 18.17 -26.54 -6.69
N ILE A 159 18.46 -25.92 -5.53
CA ILE A 159 17.54 -25.07 -4.78
C ILE A 159 18.24 -23.76 -4.47
N SER A 160 17.87 -22.69 -5.17
CA SER A 160 18.43 -21.35 -4.95
C SER A 160 17.74 -20.60 -3.82
N GLY A 161 16.51 -20.97 -3.46
CA GLY A 161 15.76 -20.32 -2.40
C GLY A 161 14.46 -21.03 -2.04
N LEU A 162 13.93 -20.64 -0.89
CA LEU A 162 12.64 -21.07 -0.35
C LEU A 162 11.90 -19.83 0.18
N THR A 163 10.63 -19.71 -0.17
CA THR A 163 9.75 -18.69 0.38
C THR A 163 8.56 -19.36 1.05
N TYR A 164 8.25 -18.92 2.24
CA TYR A 164 7.01 -19.26 2.95
C TYR A 164 6.28 -17.95 3.27
N GLU A 165 5.00 -17.91 2.95
CA GLU A 165 4.13 -16.77 3.19
C GLU A 165 2.83 -17.22 3.85
N PHE A 166 2.35 -16.39 4.76
CA PHE A 166 1.05 -16.52 5.41
C PHE A 166 0.30 -15.20 5.31
N VAL A 167 -0.94 -15.27 4.84
CA VAL A 167 -1.82 -14.11 4.65
C VAL A 167 -2.98 -14.19 5.63
N GLN A 168 -3.25 -13.08 6.30
CA GLN A 168 -4.43 -12.88 7.12
C GLN A 168 -5.10 -11.56 6.75
N THR A 169 -6.42 -11.58 6.51
CA THR A 169 -7.23 -10.41 6.14
C THR A 169 -8.59 -10.45 6.84
N THR A 170 -8.60 -10.83 8.12
CA THR A 170 -9.80 -11.08 8.90
C THR A 170 -10.19 -9.93 9.82
N ASP A 171 -9.33 -8.93 9.96
CA ASP A 171 -9.47 -7.84 10.91
C ASP A 171 -9.43 -6.46 10.20
N GLN A 172 -10.02 -6.42 9.00
CA GLN A 172 -10.08 -5.24 8.13
C GLN A 172 -10.64 -4.04 8.89
N SER A 173 -9.94 -2.88 8.80
CA SER A 173 -10.23 -1.65 9.55
C SER A 173 -10.19 -1.79 11.08
N GLY A 174 -9.64 -2.88 11.57
CA GLY A 174 -9.52 -3.17 13.00
C GLY A 174 -10.80 -3.70 13.64
N PRO A 175 -10.79 -3.88 14.96
CA PRO A 175 -11.93 -4.46 15.68
C PRO A 175 -13.15 -3.55 15.62
N PHE A 176 -14.34 -4.16 15.66
CA PHE A 176 -15.58 -3.41 15.81
C PHE A 176 -15.55 -2.53 17.07
N HIS A 177 -15.94 -1.29 16.93
CA HIS A 177 -16.07 -0.36 18.03
C HIS A 177 -17.20 0.63 17.79
N ASP A 178 -17.87 1.03 18.89
CA ASP A 178 -18.92 2.04 18.84
C ASP A 178 -18.32 3.43 19.12
N LYS A 179 -18.71 4.39 18.30
CA LYS A 179 -18.43 5.79 18.53
C LYS A 179 -19.64 6.63 18.15
N ASP A 180 -20.15 7.39 19.11
CA ASP A 180 -21.30 8.30 18.94
C ASP A 180 -22.56 7.61 18.37
N GLY A 181 -22.79 6.34 18.75
CA GLY A 181 -23.91 5.51 18.29
C GLY A 181 -23.75 4.86 16.92
N PHE A 182 -22.55 4.95 16.33
CA PHE A 182 -22.21 4.27 15.08
C PHE A 182 -21.18 3.17 15.35
N VAL A 183 -21.35 2.03 14.68
CA VAL A 183 -20.39 0.93 14.69
C VAL A 183 -19.35 1.19 13.62
N PHE A 184 -18.08 1.19 14.00
CA PHE A 184 -16.94 1.35 13.12
C PHE A 184 -16.02 0.13 13.19
N GLY A 185 -15.20 -0.06 12.16
CA GLY A 185 -14.18 -1.08 12.09
C GLY A 185 -14.68 -2.48 11.74
N GLY A 186 -13.75 -3.39 11.55
CA GLY A 186 -13.97 -4.85 11.43
C GLY A 186 -14.66 -5.35 10.18
N ASN A 187 -15.17 -4.49 9.31
CA ASN A 187 -16.02 -4.91 8.18
C ASN A 187 -15.78 -4.14 6.88
N ASP A 188 -14.71 -3.38 6.78
CA ASP A 188 -14.33 -2.74 5.53
C ASP A 188 -13.62 -3.73 4.62
N SER A 189 -13.73 -3.52 3.33
CA SER A 189 -13.09 -4.39 2.34
C SER A 189 -11.90 -3.69 1.70
N TYR A 190 -10.71 -4.24 1.85
CA TYR A 190 -9.50 -3.73 1.20
C TYR A 190 -9.59 -3.69 -0.33
N TYR A 191 -10.50 -4.45 -0.93
CA TYR A 191 -10.49 -4.71 -2.37
C TYR A 191 -11.66 -4.12 -3.12
N THR A 192 -12.72 -3.73 -2.42
CA THR A 192 -13.95 -3.22 -3.03
C THR A 192 -14.19 -1.77 -2.62
N ASN A 193 -14.86 -1.04 -3.50
CA ASN A 193 -15.26 0.35 -3.23
C ASN A 193 -16.60 0.60 -3.88
N SER A 194 -17.47 1.37 -3.23
CA SER A 194 -18.83 1.64 -3.70
C SER A 194 -18.86 2.48 -5.00
N ILE A 195 -17.87 3.31 -5.21
CA ILE A 195 -17.74 4.17 -6.40
C ILE A 195 -16.93 3.45 -7.48
N TYR A 196 -15.72 2.97 -7.14
CA TYR A 196 -14.82 2.25 -8.04
C TYR A 196 -15.10 0.76 -7.97
N GLN A 197 -16.27 0.33 -8.47
CA GLN A 197 -16.81 -1.02 -8.25
C GLN A 197 -15.96 -2.16 -8.82
N ASN A 198 -15.07 -1.91 -9.77
CA ASN A 198 -14.10 -2.90 -10.20
C ASN A 198 -13.02 -3.18 -9.13
N GLY A 199 -12.97 -2.39 -8.06
CA GLY A 199 -11.91 -2.48 -7.07
C GLY A 199 -10.53 -2.20 -7.68
N TRP A 200 -9.52 -2.83 -7.12
CA TRP A 200 -8.12 -2.68 -7.57
C TRP A 200 -7.80 -3.61 -8.75
N ASN A 201 -8.51 -3.46 -9.85
CA ASN A 201 -8.33 -4.25 -11.06
C ASN A 201 -8.01 -3.38 -12.28
N TYR A 202 -7.23 -3.95 -13.21
CA TYR A 202 -6.95 -3.38 -14.51
C TYR A 202 -6.88 -4.52 -15.55
N TRP A 203 -7.61 -4.41 -16.65
CA TRP A 203 -7.77 -5.50 -17.63
C TRP A 203 -8.15 -6.84 -16.99
N TYR A 204 -9.12 -6.81 -16.06
CA TYR A 204 -9.61 -7.99 -15.31
C TYR A 204 -8.52 -8.70 -14.47
N ARG A 205 -7.44 -8.01 -14.14
CA ARG A 205 -6.37 -8.50 -13.28
C ARG A 205 -6.21 -7.60 -12.08
N THR A 206 -6.01 -8.19 -10.93
CA THR A 206 -5.73 -7.43 -9.70
C THR A 206 -4.44 -6.65 -9.83
N ILE A 207 -4.48 -5.37 -9.48
CA ILE A 207 -3.32 -4.48 -9.49
C ILE A 207 -2.62 -4.61 -8.14
N GLY A 208 -1.31 -4.87 -8.17
CA GLY A 208 -0.48 -4.97 -6.97
C GLY A 208 -0.43 -6.37 -6.40
N THR A 209 -0.15 -6.45 -5.11
CA THR A 209 -0.03 -7.72 -4.42
C THR A 209 -1.40 -8.37 -4.33
N PRO A 210 -1.57 -9.54 -4.87
CA PRO A 210 -2.80 -10.28 -4.66
C PRO A 210 -2.78 -10.81 -3.22
N PHE A 211 -3.59 -10.29 -2.44
CA PHE A 211 -4.05 -11.08 -1.35
C PHE A 211 -5.33 -11.75 -1.82
#